data_f713d90d9d544b8767cece1d1d3c34fe
#
_entry.id   f713d90d9d544b8767cece1d1d3c34fe
#
_cell.length_a   1.000
_cell.length_b   1.000
_cell.length_c   1.000
_cell.angle_alpha   90.00
_cell.angle_beta   90.00
_cell.angle_gamma   90.00
#
_symmetry.space_group_name_H-M   'P 1'
#
loop_
_entity.id
_entity.type
_entity.pdbx_description
1 polymer ?
#
loop_
_entity_poly.entity_id
_entity_poly.type
_entity_poly.pdbx_seq_one_letter_code
_entity_poly.pdbx_strand_id
1 'polypeptide(L)'
;EARYKVIVITIQAGVARGYYTEADVKILHDYMNEVLERDGAHVDAFYYCPHHPEHGIGLYKKKCHCRKPETGMFEMAERDLPEGIDKVHSYMIGDKRIDAQAGKNFGVTGVLVGTGYGAKEHAEDRAAGLIKEDGSCPAGGYDAYAETLLDAVRGILGGRI
;
A
#
# COMPACT_ATOMS: atom_id res chain seq x y z
N GLU A 1 11.37 17.95 10.95
CA GLU A 1 10.63 16.69 10.99
C GLU A 1 9.40 16.81 10.09
N ALA A 2 9.34 15.99 9.03
CA ALA A 2 8.15 15.89 8.21
C ALA A 2 7.06 15.17 9.03
N ARG A 3 5.89 15.81 9.17
CA ARG A 3 4.78 15.28 9.97
C ARG A 3 3.83 14.45 9.10
N TYR A 4 4.32 13.33 8.56
CA TYR A 4 3.46 12.35 7.90
C TYR A 4 2.94 11.32 8.90
N LYS A 5 1.67 10.95 8.75
CA LYS A 5 1.12 9.73 9.33
C LYS A 5 1.57 8.53 8.50
N VAL A 6 1.96 7.46 9.16
CA VAL A 6 2.35 6.21 8.53
C VAL A 6 1.23 5.18 8.74
N ILE A 7 0.58 4.79 7.65
CA ILE A 7 -0.54 3.86 7.67
C ILE A 7 -0.19 2.64 6.83
N VAL A 8 -0.37 1.45 7.37
CA VAL A 8 -0.21 0.20 6.63
C VAL A 8 -1.56 -0.24 6.08
N ILE A 9 -1.61 -0.49 4.76
CA ILE A 9 -2.76 -1.01 4.04
C ILE A 9 -2.34 -2.31 3.33
N THR A 10 -2.82 -3.46 3.81
CA THR A 10 -2.31 -4.76 3.38
C THR A 10 -3.40 -5.79 3.07
N ILE A 11 -3.15 -6.65 2.06
CA ILE A 11 -3.99 -7.82 1.80
C ILE A 11 -3.43 -8.99 2.58
N GLN A 12 -4.26 -9.60 3.45
CA GLN A 12 -3.93 -10.74 4.29
C GLN A 12 -4.79 -11.97 3.92
N ALA A 13 -4.78 -12.33 2.64
CA ALA A 13 -5.59 -13.43 2.11
C ALA A 13 -5.21 -14.82 2.66
N GLY A 14 -4.12 -14.94 3.40
CA GLY A 14 -3.79 -16.13 4.18
C GLY A 14 -4.83 -16.46 5.24
N VAL A 15 -5.53 -15.44 5.77
CA VAL A 15 -6.70 -15.64 6.66
C VAL A 15 -7.81 -16.39 5.91
N ALA A 16 -8.18 -15.92 4.70
CA ALA A 16 -9.19 -16.60 3.89
C ALA A 16 -8.80 -18.05 3.56
N ARG A 17 -7.52 -18.30 3.36
CA ARG A 17 -6.99 -19.64 3.03
C ARG A 17 -6.77 -20.54 4.25
N GLY A 18 -7.00 -20.02 5.47
CA GLY A 18 -6.81 -20.77 6.70
C GLY A 18 -5.35 -21.00 7.09
N TYR A 19 -4.40 -20.21 6.56
CA TYR A 19 -2.98 -20.34 6.88
C TYR A 19 -2.64 -19.71 8.25
N TYR A 20 -3.38 -18.68 8.63
CA TYR A 20 -3.29 -17.97 9.90
C TYR A 20 -4.60 -17.23 10.16
N THR A 21 -4.79 -16.76 11.38
CA THR A 21 -6.00 -16.08 11.85
C THR A 21 -5.86 -14.57 11.81
N GLU A 22 -6.97 -13.84 11.98
CA GLU A 22 -6.95 -12.39 12.19
C GLU A 22 -6.21 -12.01 13.50
N ALA A 23 -6.26 -12.86 14.52
CA ALA A 23 -5.49 -12.68 15.74
C ALA A 23 -3.98 -12.72 15.48
N ASP A 24 -3.52 -13.63 14.60
CA ASP A 24 -2.10 -13.70 14.20
C ASP A 24 -1.68 -12.43 13.43
N VAL A 25 -2.55 -11.90 12.56
CA VAL A 25 -2.32 -10.61 11.87
C VAL A 25 -2.15 -9.48 12.87
N LYS A 26 -3.00 -9.43 13.90
CA LYS A 26 -2.90 -8.41 14.95
C LYS A 26 -1.57 -8.54 15.71
N ILE A 27 -1.19 -9.75 16.13
CA ILE A 27 0.08 -10.00 16.82
C ILE A 27 1.26 -9.53 15.97
N LEU A 28 1.24 -9.80 14.66
CA LEU A 28 2.29 -9.33 13.75
C LEU A 28 2.36 -7.79 13.70
N HIS A 29 1.23 -7.11 13.60
CA HIS A 29 1.17 -5.65 13.56
C HIS A 29 1.65 -5.03 14.89
N ASP A 30 1.26 -5.60 16.03
CA ASP A 30 1.72 -5.15 17.34
C ASP A 30 3.25 -5.33 17.45
N TYR A 31 3.78 -6.47 17.01
CA TYR A 31 5.23 -6.74 17.00
C TYR A 31 6.00 -5.79 16.06
N MET A 32 5.44 -5.43 14.91
CA MET A 32 6.04 -4.43 14.01
C MET A 32 6.26 -3.10 14.75
N ASN A 33 5.26 -2.63 15.50
CA ASN A 33 5.40 -1.40 16.28
C ASN A 33 6.40 -1.55 17.43
N GLU A 34 6.44 -2.69 18.14
CA GLU A 34 7.46 -2.94 19.15
C GLU A 34 8.89 -2.84 18.60
N VAL A 35 9.12 -3.34 17.39
CA VAL A 35 10.43 -3.24 16.73
C VAL A 35 10.76 -1.82 16.35
N LEU A 36 9.81 -1.11 15.73
CA LEU A 36 9.99 0.28 15.28
C LEU A 36 10.20 1.26 16.45
N GLU A 37 9.52 1.04 17.57
CA GLU A 37 9.65 1.89 18.76
C GLU A 37 11.07 1.91 19.34
N ARG A 38 11.85 0.83 19.15
CA ARG A 38 13.27 0.78 19.55
C ARG A 38 14.12 1.83 18.84
N ASP A 39 13.69 2.23 17.63
CA ASP A 39 14.34 3.25 16.81
C ASP A 39 13.55 4.58 16.84
N GLY A 40 12.59 4.74 17.75
CA GLY A 40 11.78 5.94 17.93
C GLY A 40 10.78 6.18 16.79
N ALA A 41 10.38 5.13 16.08
CA ALA A 41 9.41 5.17 15.00
C ALA A 41 8.17 4.30 15.32
N HIS A 42 7.07 4.53 14.61
CA HIS A 42 5.87 3.69 14.72
C HIS A 42 5.00 3.81 13.46
N VAL A 43 4.11 2.86 13.30
CA VAL A 43 2.99 2.92 12.35
C VAL A 43 1.76 3.44 13.11
N ASP A 44 1.11 4.48 12.59
CA ASP A 44 -0.05 5.12 13.24
C ASP A 44 -1.31 4.25 13.19
N ALA A 45 -1.51 3.50 12.08
CA ALA A 45 -2.65 2.60 11.94
C ALA A 45 -2.38 1.46 10.95
N PHE A 46 -3.07 0.34 11.15
CA PHE A 46 -3.03 -0.82 10.28
C PHE A 46 -4.42 -1.17 9.79
N TYR A 47 -4.59 -1.28 8.47
CA TYR A 47 -5.80 -1.78 7.83
C TYR A 47 -5.45 -2.98 6.95
N TYR A 48 -6.24 -4.04 7.05
CA TYR A 48 -6.00 -5.24 6.25
C TYR A 48 -7.28 -5.81 5.66
N CYS A 49 -7.13 -6.50 4.54
CA CYS A 49 -8.20 -7.24 3.90
C CYS A 49 -7.94 -8.74 4.07
N PRO A 50 -8.75 -9.47 4.85
CA PRO A 50 -8.58 -10.91 5.05
C PRO A 50 -9.22 -11.76 3.96
N HIS A 51 -9.95 -11.16 3.01
CA HIS A 51 -10.79 -11.85 2.06
C HIS A 51 -10.05 -12.30 0.79
N HIS A 52 -10.58 -13.35 0.16
CA HIS A 52 -10.19 -13.76 -1.20
C HIS A 52 -11.47 -14.05 -2.03
N PRO A 53 -11.55 -13.56 -3.29
CA PRO A 53 -12.78 -13.71 -4.08
C PRO A 53 -13.08 -15.16 -4.48
N GLU A 54 -12.06 -15.98 -4.70
CA GLU A 54 -12.18 -17.34 -5.24
C GLU A 54 -11.78 -18.43 -4.23
N HIS A 55 -10.77 -18.14 -3.38
CA HIS A 55 -10.20 -19.09 -2.44
C HIS A 55 -10.42 -18.62 -1.02
N GLY A 56 -11.17 -19.38 -0.23
CA GLY A 56 -11.40 -19.01 1.16
C GLY A 56 -12.35 -19.95 1.88
N ILE A 57 -12.30 -19.87 3.20
CA ILE A 57 -13.11 -20.63 4.13
C ILE A 57 -14.24 -19.73 4.66
N GLY A 58 -15.47 -20.21 4.58
CA GLY A 58 -16.64 -19.55 5.17
C GLY A 58 -16.82 -18.10 4.68
N LEU A 59 -16.96 -17.16 5.61
CA LEU A 59 -17.24 -15.75 5.33
C LEU A 59 -16.08 -14.98 4.70
N TYR A 60 -14.86 -15.54 4.71
CA TYR A 60 -13.69 -14.93 4.09
C TYR A 60 -13.62 -15.13 2.56
N LYS A 61 -14.39 -16.10 2.02
CA LYS A 61 -14.51 -16.28 0.57
C LYS A 61 -15.55 -15.33 0.01
N LYS A 62 -15.12 -14.13 -0.37
CA LYS A 62 -16.02 -13.14 -0.99
C LYS A 62 -15.24 -12.06 -1.74
N LYS A 63 -15.88 -11.45 -2.73
CA LYS A 63 -15.49 -10.14 -3.24
C LYS A 63 -15.82 -9.10 -2.17
N CYS A 64 -14.92 -8.14 -1.96
CA CYS A 64 -15.09 -7.10 -0.96
C CYS A 64 -14.51 -5.78 -1.46
N HIS A 65 -15.00 -4.68 -0.91
CA HIS A 65 -14.51 -3.34 -1.21
C HIS A 65 -13.16 -3.02 -0.54
N CYS A 66 -12.71 -3.83 0.44
CA CYS A 66 -11.42 -3.63 1.10
C CYS A 66 -10.22 -4.21 0.34
N ARG A 67 -10.43 -5.06 -0.69
CA ARG A 67 -9.31 -5.68 -1.42
C ARG A 67 -8.81 -4.77 -2.53
N LYS A 68 -7.53 -4.36 -2.47
CA LYS A 68 -6.87 -3.59 -3.54
C LYS A 68 -7.08 -4.25 -4.92
N PRO A 69 -7.36 -3.51 -5.99
CA PRO A 69 -7.25 -2.06 -6.13
C PRO A 69 -8.48 -1.25 -5.63
N GLU A 70 -9.44 -1.87 -4.96
CA GLU A 70 -10.55 -1.18 -4.33
C GLU A 70 -10.07 -0.30 -3.16
N THR A 71 -10.85 0.72 -2.80
CA THR A 71 -10.46 1.81 -1.90
C THR A 71 -10.91 1.63 -0.45
N GLY A 72 -11.61 0.55 -0.12
CA GLY A 72 -12.27 0.41 1.18
C GLY A 72 -11.35 0.53 2.40
N MET A 73 -10.09 0.07 2.34
CA MET A 73 -9.14 0.25 3.45
C MET A 73 -8.71 1.71 3.60
N PHE A 74 -8.60 2.46 2.50
CA PHE A 74 -8.29 3.90 2.54
C PHE A 74 -9.46 4.69 3.13
N GLU A 75 -10.69 4.35 2.76
CA GLU A 75 -11.90 4.97 3.28
C GLU A 75 -12.06 4.70 4.80
N MET A 76 -11.67 3.51 5.26
CA MET A 76 -11.60 3.20 6.69
C MET A 76 -10.60 4.11 7.39
N ALA A 77 -9.40 4.27 6.83
CA ALA A 77 -8.38 5.16 7.37
C ALA A 77 -8.86 6.63 7.40
N GLU A 78 -9.47 7.12 6.31
CA GLU A 78 -10.00 8.49 6.22
C GLU A 78 -11.09 8.75 7.28
N ARG A 79 -11.97 7.78 7.53
CA ARG A 79 -13.03 7.88 8.55
C ARG A 79 -12.47 7.88 9.98
N ASP A 80 -11.43 7.06 10.21
CA ASP A 80 -10.91 6.82 11.57
C ASP A 80 -9.88 7.91 11.99
N LEU A 81 -9.34 8.67 11.03
CA LEU A 81 -8.46 9.81 11.29
C LEU A 81 -9.28 11.09 11.53
N PRO A 82 -9.20 11.72 12.72
CA PRO A 82 -9.98 12.92 13.05
C PRO A 82 -9.74 14.11 12.11
N GLU A 83 -8.51 14.24 11.59
CA GLU A 83 -8.10 15.29 10.67
C GLU A 83 -8.43 14.97 9.20
N GLY A 84 -8.90 13.75 8.91
CA GLY A 84 -9.07 13.26 7.55
C GLY A 84 -7.73 12.97 6.85
N ILE A 85 -7.77 12.85 5.51
CA ILE A 85 -6.59 12.61 4.69
C ILE A 85 -6.42 13.74 3.68
N ASP A 86 -5.30 14.45 3.75
CA ASP A 86 -4.88 15.39 2.69
C ASP A 86 -4.41 14.60 1.47
N LYS A 87 -5.32 14.36 0.52
CA LYS A 87 -5.05 13.51 -0.65
C LYS A 87 -3.97 14.06 -1.56
N VAL A 88 -3.80 15.39 -1.61
CA VAL A 88 -2.81 16.05 -2.46
C VAL A 88 -1.39 15.76 -1.99
N HIS A 89 -1.19 15.69 -0.67
CA HIS A 89 0.12 15.44 -0.06
C HIS A 89 0.21 14.04 0.58
N SER A 90 -0.62 13.10 0.13
CA SER A 90 -0.59 11.71 0.57
C SER A 90 -0.15 10.77 -0.54
N TYR A 91 0.51 9.68 -0.15
CA TYR A 91 1.15 8.75 -1.06
C TYR A 91 0.81 7.31 -0.68
N MET A 92 0.50 6.50 -1.68
CA MET A 92 0.47 5.04 -1.52
C MET A 92 1.73 4.45 -2.13
N ILE A 93 2.54 3.81 -1.30
CA ILE A 93 3.80 3.18 -1.72
C ILE A 93 3.64 1.67 -1.60
N GLY A 94 3.92 0.94 -2.66
CA GLY A 94 3.83 -0.51 -2.65
C GLY A 94 4.69 -1.18 -3.71
N ASP A 95 4.88 -2.50 -3.57
CA ASP A 95 5.70 -3.31 -4.45
C ASP A 95 4.93 -3.96 -5.60
N LYS A 96 3.66 -3.61 -5.76
CA LYS A 96 2.81 -4.08 -6.86
C LYS A 96 2.05 -2.94 -7.50
N ARG A 97 1.82 -3.03 -8.83
CA ARG A 97 0.96 -2.08 -9.55
C ARG A 97 -0.40 -1.90 -8.87
N ILE A 98 -0.98 -2.98 -8.35
CA ILE A 98 -2.27 -2.96 -7.66
C ILE A 98 -2.26 -2.08 -6.40
N ASP A 99 -1.13 -1.92 -5.74
CA ASP A 99 -0.98 -1.07 -4.56
C ASP A 99 -1.05 0.41 -4.97
N ALA A 100 -0.18 0.79 -5.90
CA ALA A 100 -0.16 2.15 -6.44
C ALA A 100 -1.51 2.52 -7.10
N GLN A 101 -2.10 1.59 -7.86
CA GLN A 101 -3.42 1.78 -8.48
C GLN A 101 -4.52 2.01 -7.44
N ALA A 102 -4.50 1.30 -6.30
CA ALA A 102 -5.45 1.52 -5.22
C ALA A 102 -5.31 2.93 -4.62
N GLY A 103 -4.09 3.40 -4.44
CA GLY A 103 -3.82 4.79 -4.03
C GLY A 103 -4.40 5.80 -5.01
N LYS A 104 -4.15 5.62 -6.30
CA LYS A 104 -4.71 6.48 -7.36
C LYS A 104 -6.24 6.46 -7.40
N ASN A 105 -6.84 5.29 -7.25
CA ASN A 105 -8.30 5.16 -7.19
C ASN A 105 -8.90 5.92 -5.99
N PHE A 106 -8.18 5.99 -4.89
CA PHE A 106 -8.57 6.78 -3.73
C PHE A 106 -8.30 8.29 -3.89
N GLY A 107 -7.40 8.67 -4.81
CA GLY A 107 -7.05 10.06 -5.11
C GLY A 107 -5.74 10.54 -4.48
N VAL A 108 -4.85 9.62 -4.10
CA VAL A 108 -3.49 9.92 -3.63
C VAL A 108 -2.45 9.53 -4.69
N THR A 109 -1.23 10.04 -4.56
CA THR A 109 -0.14 9.67 -5.46
C THR A 109 0.27 8.22 -5.28
N GLY A 110 0.28 7.44 -6.37
CA GLY A 110 0.70 6.05 -6.38
C GLY A 110 2.18 5.89 -6.71
N VAL A 111 2.95 5.27 -5.83
CA VAL A 111 4.39 5.02 -6.01
C VAL A 111 4.67 3.53 -6.03
N LEU A 112 5.26 3.04 -7.12
CA LEU A 112 5.73 1.67 -7.22
C LEU A 112 7.19 1.60 -6.74
N VAL A 113 7.52 0.63 -5.88
CA VAL A 113 8.92 0.42 -5.44
C VAL A 113 9.47 -0.89 -5.97
N GLY A 114 10.77 -0.89 -6.33
CA GLY A 114 11.46 -2.01 -6.95
C GLY A 114 11.68 -3.23 -6.05
N THR A 115 11.48 -3.11 -4.76
CA THR A 115 11.49 -4.26 -3.84
C THR A 115 10.32 -5.21 -4.12
N GLY A 116 10.45 -6.47 -3.75
CA GLY A 116 9.39 -7.46 -4.00
C GLY A 116 9.14 -7.69 -5.49
N TYR A 117 7.93 -7.42 -5.94
CA TYR A 117 7.48 -7.62 -7.34
C TYR A 117 7.73 -6.41 -8.24
N GLY A 118 7.92 -5.22 -7.68
CA GLY A 118 7.84 -3.97 -8.42
C GLY A 118 8.93 -3.79 -9.47
N ALA A 119 10.16 -4.26 -9.23
CA ALA A 119 11.20 -4.21 -10.24
C ALA A 119 10.83 -4.98 -11.52
N LYS A 120 10.23 -6.17 -11.36
CA LYS A 120 9.76 -6.98 -12.48
C LYS A 120 8.61 -6.27 -13.22
N GLU A 121 7.62 -5.81 -12.48
CA GLU A 121 6.45 -5.11 -13.06
C GLU A 121 6.88 -3.84 -13.79
N HIS A 122 7.80 -3.05 -13.22
CA HIS A 122 8.35 -1.85 -13.86
C HIS A 122 9.14 -2.19 -15.14
N ALA A 123 9.94 -3.26 -15.12
CA ALA A 123 10.68 -3.71 -16.29
C ALA A 123 9.74 -4.16 -17.43
N GLU A 124 8.65 -4.83 -17.11
CA GLU A 124 7.60 -5.20 -18.07
C GLU A 124 6.96 -3.96 -18.71
N ASP A 125 6.60 -2.95 -17.91
CA ASP A 125 6.00 -1.70 -18.39
C ASP A 125 6.98 -0.92 -19.28
N ARG A 126 8.27 -0.91 -18.92
CA ARG A 126 9.33 -0.30 -19.72
C ARG A 126 9.50 -1.00 -21.06
N ALA A 127 9.54 -2.33 -21.06
CA ALA A 127 9.64 -3.13 -22.29
C ALA A 127 8.42 -2.95 -23.21
N ALA A 128 7.24 -2.70 -22.62
CA ALA A 128 6.02 -2.42 -23.36
C ALA A 128 5.91 -0.94 -23.82
N GLY A 129 6.87 -0.07 -23.47
CA GLY A 129 6.84 1.36 -23.84
C GLY A 129 5.73 2.16 -23.14
N LEU A 130 5.30 1.73 -21.96
CA LEU A 130 4.18 2.34 -21.22
C LEU A 130 4.62 3.45 -20.26
N ILE A 131 5.92 3.57 -20.00
CA ILE A 131 6.48 4.56 -19.08
C ILE A 131 6.67 5.87 -19.85
N LYS A 132 6.13 6.97 -19.31
CA LYS A 132 6.26 8.31 -19.86
C LYS A 132 7.62 8.94 -19.55
N GLU A 133 7.92 10.07 -20.17
CA GLU A 133 9.17 10.84 -19.96
C GLU A 133 9.34 11.31 -18.50
N ASP A 134 8.23 11.60 -17.80
CA ASP A 134 8.22 11.98 -16.38
C ASP A 134 8.38 10.79 -15.41
N GLY A 135 8.53 9.57 -15.95
CA GLY A 135 8.66 8.35 -15.16
C GLY A 135 7.34 7.73 -14.71
N SER A 136 6.21 8.37 -14.96
CA SER A 136 4.89 7.83 -14.64
C SER A 136 4.48 6.71 -15.60
N CYS A 137 3.63 5.82 -15.13
CA CYS A 137 3.04 4.74 -15.94
C CYS A 137 1.53 4.65 -15.68
N PRO A 138 0.71 5.47 -16.35
CA PRO A 138 -0.73 5.46 -16.15
C PRO A 138 -1.37 4.09 -16.44
N ALA A 139 -0.88 3.37 -17.44
CA ALA A 139 -1.35 2.02 -17.77
C ALA A 139 -0.96 0.98 -16.72
N GLY A 140 0.21 1.15 -16.08
CA GLY A 140 0.67 0.35 -14.94
C GLY A 140 0.09 0.79 -13.60
N GLY A 141 -0.64 1.93 -13.58
CA GLY A 141 -1.34 2.40 -12.40
C GLY A 141 -0.48 3.11 -11.35
N TYR A 142 0.71 3.64 -11.71
CA TYR A 142 1.56 4.40 -10.80
C TYR A 142 2.01 5.75 -11.40
N ASP A 143 2.27 6.70 -10.50
CA ASP A 143 2.70 8.06 -10.86
C ASP A 143 4.22 8.21 -10.77
N ALA A 144 4.88 7.39 -9.94
CA ALA A 144 6.32 7.39 -9.78
C ALA A 144 6.86 5.99 -9.49
N TYR A 145 8.16 5.79 -9.77
CA TYR A 145 8.90 4.59 -9.40
C TYR A 145 10.13 4.97 -8.58
N ALA A 146 10.43 4.15 -7.57
CA ALA A 146 11.66 4.24 -6.80
C ALA A 146 12.25 2.83 -6.56
N GLU A 147 13.56 2.72 -6.41
CA GLU A 147 14.20 1.41 -6.23
C GLU A 147 13.82 0.76 -4.90
N THR A 148 13.73 1.56 -3.83
CA THR A 148 13.39 1.10 -2.48
C THR A 148 12.34 1.98 -1.82
N LEU A 149 11.75 1.51 -0.73
CA LEU A 149 10.88 2.32 0.12
C LEU A 149 11.62 3.57 0.64
N LEU A 150 12.89 3.43 1.02
CA LEU A 150 13.69 4.55 1.51
C LEU A 150 13.90 5.62 0.41
N ASP A 151 14.15 5.19 -0.83
CA ASP A 151 14.31 6.12 -1.95
C ASP A 151 12.99 6.83 -2.27
N ALA A 152 11.86 6.12 -2.21
CA ALA A 152 10.54 6.74 -2.35
C ALA A 152 10.31 7.82 -1.29
N VAL A 153 10.54 7.50 -0.01
CA VAL A 153 10.39 8.47 1.09
C VAL A 153 11.31 9.67 0.92
N ARG A 154 12.58 9.46 0.56
CA ARG A 154 13.53 10.55 0.27
C ARG A 154 13.09 11.41 -0.91
N GLY A 155 12.51 10.78 -1.94
CA GLY A 155 11.94 11.48 -3.09
C GLY A 155 10.78 12.39 -2.69
N ILE A 156 9.85 11.87 -1.92
CA ILE A 156 8.69 12.60 -1.37
C ILE A 156 9.16 13.79 -0.50
N LEU A 157 10.02 13.54 0.48
CA LEU A 157 10.50 14.58 1.38
C LEU A 157 11.35 15.64 0.67
N GLY A 158 11.98 15.29 -0.44
CA GLY A 158 12.76 16.20 -1.29
C GLY A 158 11.97 16.87 -2.41
N GLY A 159 10.65 16.65 -2.50
CA GLY A 159 9.77 17.23 -3.53
C GLY A 159 10.09 16.77 -4.96
N ARG A 160 10.57 15.53 -5.11
CA ARG A 160 10.89 14.91 -6.42
C ARG A 160 9.84 13.88 -6.86
N ILE A 161 8.95 13.52 -5.96
CA ILE A 161 7.77 12.65 -6.17
C ILE A 161 6.57 13.43 -5.67
#